data_5528c4e6e56af3098275ec31d8e4e113
#
_entry.id   5528c4e6e56af3098275ec31d8e4e113
#
_cell.length_a   1.000
_cell.length_b   1.000
_cell.length_c   1.000
_cell.angle_alpha   90.00
_cell.angle_beta   90.00
_cell.angle_gamma   90.00
#
_symmetry.space_group_name_H-M   'P 1'
#
loop_
_entity.id
_entity.type
_entity.pdbx_description
1 polymer ?
#
loop_
_entity_poly.entity_id
_entity_poly.type
_entity_poly.pdbx_seq_one_letter_code
_entity_poly.pdbx_strand_id
1 'polypeptide(L)'
;MKKVVLTGVISALLFGNALAEDAKVESAHIASPNQYELLLENELVTVLKMTLKPGEQDNWHKHNAETVYFEKGGKATITTSEKNMTLEIPDGYVMWHDQWEHQVKNVGDTTITAIIVEKK
;
A
#
# COMPACT_ATOMS: atom_id res chain seq x y z
N MET A 1 -20.74 -41.00 -10.44
CA MET A 1 -20.21 -40.43 -10.34
C MET A 1 -19.63 -40.01 -9.89
N LYS A 2 -19.91 -40.20 -9.83
CA LYS A 2 -19.28 -39.68 -9.57
C LYS A 2 -18.46 -39.13 -9.03
N LYS A 3 -18.58 -39.34 -8.96
CA LYS A 3 -17.77 -38.75 -8.63
C LYS A 3 -17.09 -37.92 -8.27
N VAL A 4 -17.57 -38.40 -8.53
CA VAL A 4 -16.87 -37.48 -8.35
C VAL A 4 -16.32 -36.75 -7.89
N VAL A 5 -16.72 -37.19 -8.01
CA VAL A 5 -16.12 -36.35 -7.78
C VAL A 5 -15.43 -35.67 -7.38
N LEU A 6 -15.72 -36.12 -7.56
CA LEU A 6 -14.98 -35.42 -7.37
C LEU A 6 -14.43 -34.62 -7.02
N THR A 7 -14.90 -34.97 -7.23
CA THR A 7 -14.24 -34.12 -7.04
C THR A 7 -13.61 -33.33 -6.59
N GLY A 8 -14.03 -33.74 -6.78
CA GLY A 8 -13.39 -32.89 -6.59
C GLY A 8 -12.83 -32.31 -6.08
N VAL A 9 -12.89 -32.67 -6.16
CA VAL A 9 -12.17 -31.95 -5.91
C VAL A 9 -11.51 -31.28 -5.60
N ILE A 10 -11.75 -31.63 -5.81
CA ILE A 10 -10.99 -30.96 -5.79
C ILE A 10 -10.47 -30.23 -5.49
N SER A 11 -10.86 -30.60 -5.56
CA SER A 11 -10.19 -29.80 -5.44
C SER A 11 -9.63 -29.09 -5.03
N ALA A 12 -10.03 -29.40 -5.10
CA ALA A 12 -9.36 -28.60 -4.87
C ALA A 12 -8.74 -28.09 -4.46
N LEU A 13 -8.94 -28.39 -4.53
CA LEU A 13 -8.17 -27.81 -4.32
C LEU A 13 -7.62 -27.20 -3.89
N LEU A 14 -7.88 -27.39 -3.98
CA LEU A 14 -7.19 -26.74 -3.78
C LEU A 14 -6.80 -26.04 -3.36
N PHE A 15 -7.03 -26.09 -3.44
CA PHE A 15 -6.42 -25.25 -3.14
C PHE A 15 -6.15 -24.43 -2.63
N GLY A 16 -6.36 -24.60 -2.66
CA GLY A 16 -6.08 -23.67 -2.36
C GLY A 16 -5.67 -23.07 -1.80
N ASN A 17 -5.83 -23.24 -1.89
CA ASN A 17 -5.42 -22.46 -1.51
C ASN A 17 -4.76 -21.80 -1.20
N ALA A 18 -4.94 -21.91 -1.34
CA ALA A 18 -4.35 -21.22 -1.30
C ALA A 18 -3.79 -20.58 -1.20
N LEU A 19 -4.01 -20.57 -1.35
CA LEU A 19 -3.49 -19.89 -1.59
C LEU A 19 -3.26 -18.92 -1.22
N ALA A 20 -4.10 -18.94 -1.38
CA ALA A 20 -3.80 -17.93 -1.18
C ALA A 20 -3.10 -17.37 -0.23
N GLU A 21 -3.02 -17.61 0.15
CA GLU A 21 -2.22 -17.25 0.86
C GLU A 21 -1.37 -16.60 1.01
N ASP A 22 -1.59 -17.09 0.90
CA ASP A 22 -0.48 -16.62 0.97
C ASP A 22 -0.33 -15.44 0.35
N ALA A 23 -1.31 -14.83 -0.07
CA ALA A 23 -1.20 -13.58 -0.71
C ALA A 23 -0.62 -12.61 0.28
N LYS A 24 0.65 -12.50 0.15
CA LYS A 24 1.42 -11.66 1.01
C LYS A 24 1.35 -10.26 0.47
N VAL A 25 0.90 -9.32 1.28
CA VAL A 25 0.86 -7.91 0.89
C VAL A 25 2.26 -7.36 1.01
N GLU A 26 2.75 -6.76 -0.05
CA GLU A 26 4.11 -6.25 -0.10
C GLU A 26 4.23 -4.84 0.47
N SER A 27 5.45 -4.47 0.84
CA SER A 27 5.78 -3.10 1.22
C SER A 27 5.60 -2.16 0.02
N ALA A 28 5.41 -0.88 0.29
CA ALA A 28 5.09 0.10 -0.75
C ALA A 28 6.10 0.15 -1.89
N HIS A 29 7.40 0.14 -1.58
CA HIS A 29 8.44 0.25 -2.61
C HIS A 29 8.60 -1.04 -3.42
N ILE A 30 8.14 -2.17 -2.89
CA ILE A 30 8.12 -3.43 -3.63
C ILE A 30 6.88 -3.48 -4.53
N ALA A 31 5.72 -3.08 -3.99
CA ALA A 31 4.45 -3.13 -4.72
C ALA A 31 4.39 -2.06 -5.82
N SER A 32 4.99 -0.89 -5.59
CA SER A 32 4.89 0.26 -6.49
C SER A 32 6.24 0.95 -6.64
N PRO A 33 7.22 0.27 -7.30
CA PRO A 33 8.57 0.83 -7.41
C PRO A 33 8.64 2.13 -8.21
N ASN A 34 7.63 2.44 -9.01
CA ASN A 34 7.61 3.68 -9.78
C ASN A 34 7.18 4.88 -8.94
N GLN A 35 6.49 4.66 -7.83
CA GLN A 35 6.00 5.73 -6.96
C GLN A 35 6.78 5.83 -5.66
N TYR A 36 7.48 4.77 -5.24
CA TYR A 36 8.20 4.74 -3.96
C TYR A 36 9.65 4.38 -4.17
N GLU A 37 10.52 5.22 -3.67
CA GLU A 37 11.97 5.02 -3.71
C GLU A 37 12.47 4.70 -2.31
N LEU A 38 13.27 3.64 -2.18
CA LEU A 38 13.91 3.29 -0.91
C LEU A 38 15.11 4.20 -0.70
N LEU A 39 15.08 5.04 0.34
CA LEU A 39 16.16 5.99 0.64
C LEU A 39 17.16 5.42 1.63
N LEU A 40 16.66 4.69 2.63
CA LEU A 40 17.50 4.15 3.70
C LEU A 40 16.80 2.95 4.32
N GLU A 41 17.56 1.93 4.64
CA GLU A 41 17.03 0.80 5.40
C GLU A 41 18.09 0.30 6.35
N ASN A 42 17.73 0.11 7.61
CA ASN A 42 18.60 -0.50 8.61
C ASN A 42 17.76 -1.33 9.57
N GLU A 43 18.32 -1.72 10.71
CA GLU A 43 17.63 -2.57 11.66
C GLU A 43 16.47 -1.87 12.36
N LEU A 44 16.42 -0.54 12.33
CA LEU A 44 15.45 0.25 13.09
C LEU A 44 14.34 0.81 12.21
N VAL A 45 14.66 1.25 11.00
CA VAL A 45 13.73 1.97 10.15
C VAL A 45 13.89 1.60 8.68
N THR A 46 12.81 1.82 7.94
CA THR A 46 12.80 1.89 6.48
C THR A 46 12.35 3.28 6.10
N VAL A 47 13.12 3.99 5.28
CA VAL A 47 12.80 5.34 4.86
C VAL A 47 12.53 5.34 3.36
N LEU A 48 11.33 5.81 2.99
CA LEU A 48 10.89 5.84 1.60
C LEU A 48 10.58 7.28 1.19
N LYS A 49 10.72 7.54 -0.11
CA LYS A 49 10.18 8.76 -0.71
C LYS A 49 9.07 8.36 -1.66
N MET A 50 7.91 8.96 -1.47
CA MET A 50 6.76 8.78 -2.37
C MET A 50 6.68 9.97 -3.31
N THR A 51 6.44 9.68 -4.59
CA THR A 51 6.08 10.69 -5.59
C THR A 51 4.86 10.16 -6.34
N LEU A 52 3.76 10.88 -6.24
CA LEU A 52 2.49 10.47 -6.84
C LEU A 52 1.95 11.61 -7.68
N LYS A 53 2.01 11.44 -9.00
CA LYS A 53 1.58 12.49 -9.95
C LYS A 53 0.07 12.53 -10.06
N PRO A 54 -0.51 13.65 -10.54
CA PRO A 54 -1.96 13.72 -10.72
C PRO A 54 -2.49 12.54 -11.53
N GLY A 55 -3.53 11.91 -11.02
CA GLY A 55 -4.17 10.78 -11.66
C GLY A 55 -3.51 9.44 -11.38
N GLU A 56 -2.30 9.43 -10.83
CA GLU A 56 -1.64 8.17 -10.50
C GLU A 56 -2.25 7.51 -9.28
N GLN A 57 -2.26 6.20 -9.31
CA GLN A 57 -2.69 5.36 -8.21
C GLN A 57 -1.60 4.31 -8.02
N ASP A 58 -1.17 4.12 -6.77
CA ASP A 58 -0.22 3.06 -6.47
C ASP A 58 -0.94 1.72 -6.33
N ASN A 59 -0.17 0.67 -6.10
CA ASN A 59 -0.72 -0.65 -5.87
C ASN A 59 -0.98 -0.85 -4.39
N TRP A 60 -1.91 -1.74 -4.08
CA TRP A 60 -2.19 -2.14 -2.71
C TRP A 60 -0.90 -2.57 -2.02
N HIS A 61 -0.65 -2.04 -0.84
CA HIS A 61 0.60 -2.29 -0.11
C HIS A 61 0.39 -2.13 1.38
N LYS A 62 1.41 -2.46 2.13
CA LYS A 62 1.40 -2.31 3.58
C LYS A 62 2.51 -1.38 4.04
N HIS A 63 2.27 -0.74 5.17
CA HIS A 63 3.26 -0.01 5.95
C HIS A 63 3.26 -0.53 7.37
N ASN A 64 4.44 -0.63 7.97
CA ASN A 64 4.53 -0.74 9.42
C ASN A 64 4.14 0.61 10.01
N ALA A 65 4.11 0.71 11.35
CA ALA A 65 3.86 1.99 12.00
C ALA A 65 4.83 3.05 11.46
N GLU A 66 4.31 4.22 11.11
CA GLU A 66 5.03 5.18 10.29
C GLU A 66 4.78 6.61 10.67
N THR A 67 5.78 7.45 10.42
CA THR A 67 5.63 8.90 10.34
C THR A 67 5.74 9.30 8.88
N VAL A 68 4.86 10.17 8.43
CA VAL A 68 4.87 10.67 7.05
C VAL A 68 4.96 12.18 7.07
N TYR A 69 5.94 12.72 6.36
CA TYR A 69 6.09 14.15 6.15
C TYR A 69 5.79 14.47 4.68
N PHE A 70 4.74 15.24 4.44
CA PHE A 70 4.36 15.63 3.10
C PHE A 70 5.07 16.92 2.72
N GLU A 71 6.12 16.81 1.92
CA GLU A 71 6.81 18.00 1.40
C GLU A 71 5.87 18.80 0.53
N LYS A 72 5.12 18.11 -0.33
CA LYS A 72 4.08 18.70 -1.18
C LYS A 72 2.82 17.88 -0.98
N GLY A 73 1.78 18.54 -0.54
CA GLY A 73 0.48 17.93 -0.36
C GLY A 73 -0.34 17.90 -1.63
N GLY A 74 -1.63 17.76 -1.45
CA GLY A 74 -2.58 17.69 -2.55
C GLY A 74 -3.80 16.92 -2.14
N LYS A 75 -4.62 16.57 -3.11
CA LYS A 75 -5.86 15.87 -2.84
C LYS A 75 -5.68 14.39 -3.17
N ALA A 76 -5.91 13.54 -2.20
CA ALA A 76 -5.68 12.11 -2.35
C ALA A 76 -6.85 11.31 -1.82
N THR A 77 -7.14 10.18 -2.47
CA THR A 77 -8.08 9.18 -1.95
C THR A 77 -7.26 8.02 -1.43
N ILE A 78 -7.47 7.71 -0.15
CA ILE A 78 -6.85 6.55 0.50
C ILE A 78 -7.92 5.48 0.64
N THR A 79 -7.64 4.30 0.10
CA THR A 79 -8.55 3.15 0.15
C THR A 79 -7.97 2.12 1.09
N THR A 80 -8.75 1.74 2.10
CA THR A 80 -8.43 0.60 2.98
C THR A 80 -9.44 -0.51 2.71
N SER A 81 -9.31 -1.64 3.41
CA SER A 81 -10.27 -2.74 3.28
C SER A 81 -11.68 -2.36 3.74
N GLU A 82 -11.81 -1.25 4.49
CA GLU A 82 -13.08 -0.88 5.11
C GLU A 82 -13.70 0.36 4.50
N LYS A 83 -12.92 1.27 3.92
CA LYS A 83 -13.45 2.55 3.46
C LYS A 83 -12.51 3.25 2.50
N ASN A 84 -13.08 4.25 1.82
CA ASN A 84 -12.33 5.23 1.04
C ASN A 84 -12.39 6.56 1.77
N MET A 85 -11.26 7.27 1.82
CA MET A 85 -11.18 8.61 2.41
C MET A 85 -10.54 9.53 1.39
N THR A 86 -11.17 10.66 1.11
CA THR A 86 -10.57 11.69 0.26
C THR A 86 -10.16 12.85 1.15
N LEU A 87 -8.88 13.21 1.10
CA LEU A 87 -8.27 14.17 1.99
C LEU A 87 -7.59 15.28 1.21
N GLU A 88 -7.67 16.50 1.75
CA GLU A 88 -6.86 17.64 1.30
C GLU A 88 -5.66 17.69 2.24
N ILE A 89 -4.49 17.41 1.70
CA ILE A 89 -3.27 17.32 2.50
C ILE A 89 -2.44 18.59 2.28
N PRO A 90 -2.20 19.39 3.33
CA PRO A 90 -1.39 20.60 3.19
C PRO A 90 0.08 20.28 2.96
N ASP A 91 0.80 21.18 2.30
CA ASP A 91 2.27 21.10 2.27
C ASP A 91 2.79 21.17 3.70
N GLY A 92 3.79 20.36 4.00
CA GLY A 92 4.42 20.35 5.33
C GLY A 92 3.64 19.57 6.38
N TYR A 93 2.57 18.90 6.00
CA TYR A 93 1.78 18.11 6.95
C TYR A 93 2.56 16.90 7.44
N VAL A 94 2.50 16.64 8.74
CA VAL A 94 3.14 15.47 9.35
C VAL A 94 2.07 14.64 10.03
N MET A 95 2.08 13.35 9.77
CA MET A 95 1.13 12.44 10.42
C MET A 95 1.85 11.23 10.97
N TRP A 96 1.21 10.56 11.91
CA TRP A 96 1.57 9.23 12.40
C TRP A 96 0.43 8.28 12.09
N HIS A 97 0.76 7.05 11.71
CA HIS A 97 -0.24 6.01 11.54
C HIS A 97 0.33 4.67 12.02
N ASP A 98 -0.49 3.91 12.70
CA ASP A 98 -0.15 2.53 13.06
C ASP A 98 -0.10 1.68 11.79
N GLN A 99 0.43 0.48 11.92
CA GLN A 99 0.51 -0.47 10.79
C GLN A 99 -0.84 -0.56 10.06
N TRP A 100 -0.79 -0.48 8.74
CA TRP A 100 -1.98 -0.59 7.91
C TRP A 100 -1.66 -1.05 6.49
N GLU A 101 -2.72 -1.40 5.77
CA GLU A 101 -2.68 -1.73 4.35
C GLU A 101 -3.61 -0.80 3.62
N HIS A 102 -3.19 -0.31 2.48
CA HIS A 102 -3.99 0.63 1.73
C HIS A 102 -3.48 0.81 0.30
N GLN A 103 -4.18 1.66 -0.41
CA GLN A 103 -3.86 2.11 -1.76
C GLN A 103 -4.15 3.60 -1.82
N VAL A 104 -3.34 4.36 -2.53
CA VAL A 104 -3.46 5.82 -2.59
C VAL A 104 -3.60 6.26 -4.05
N LYS A 105 -4.54 7.16 -4.29
CA LYS A 105 -4.72 7.77 -5.60
C LYS A 105 -4.65 9.28 -5.48
N ASN A 106 -3.85 9.91 -6.33
CA ASN A 106 -3.83 11.38 -6.43
C ASN A 106 -5.01 11.82 -7.28
N VAL A 107 -6.00 12.44 -6.65
CA VAL A 107 -7.21 12.92 -7.32
C VAL A 107 -7.20 14.44 -7.48
N GLY A 108 -6.07 15.08 -7.19
CA GLY A 108 -5.87 16.51 -7.38
C GLY A 108 -5.13 16.80 -8.67
N ASP A 109 -4.60 18.00 -8.75
CA ASP A 109 -3.91 18.49 -9.96
C ASP A 109 -2.44 18.84 -9.71
N THR A 110 -1.90 18.50 -8.54
CA THR A 110 -0.50 18.71 -8.19
C THR A 110 0.14 17.40 -7.78
N THR A 111 1.45 17.28 -8.00
CA THR A 111 2.21 16.11 -7.59
C THR A 111 2.36 16.11 -6.07
N ILE A 112 2.08 14.98 -5.44
CA ILE A 112 2.25 14.79 -4.00
C ILE A 112 3.60 14.12 -3.77
N THR A 113 4.41 14.70 -2.86
CA THR A 113 5.68 14.08 -2.45
C THR A 113 5.71 13.96 -0.94
N ALA A 114 6.23 12.85 -0.45
CA ALA A 114 6.28 12.59 0.99
C ALA A 114 7.51 11.76 1.34
N ILE A 115 8.02 12.01 2.53
CA ILE A 115 9.05 11.17 3.15
C ILE A 115 8.36 10.34 4.21
N ILE A 116 8.57 9.04 4.16
CA ILE A 116 7.92 8.06 5.03
C ILE A 116 9.01 7.38 5.84
N VAL A 117 8.87 7.39 7.16
CA VAL A 117 9.78 6.68 8.07
C VAL A 117 8.99 5.61 8.78
N GLU A 118 9.25 4.36 8.43
CA GLU A 118 8.56 3.20 9.02
C GLU A 118 9.42 2.56 10.08
N LYS A 119 8.81 2.18 11.19
CA LYS A 119 9.47 1.33 12.18
C LYS A 119 9.67 -0.07 11.61
N LYS A 120 10.76 -0.66 11.99
CA LYS A 120 10.98 -2.09 11.71
C LYS A 120 10.25 -2.98 12.71
#